data_35fe863d7b1b80b6a51b830cf5f2dce6
#
_entry.id   35fe863d7b1b80b6a51b830cf5f2dce6
#
_cell.length_a   1.000
_cell.length_b   1.000
_cell.length_c   1.000
_cell.angle_alpha   90.00
_cell.angle_beta   90.00
_cell.angle_gamma   90.00
#
_symmetry.space_group_name_H-M   'P 1'
#
loop_
_entity.id
_entity.type
_entity.pdbx_description
1 polymer ?
#
loop_
_entity_poly.entity_id
_entity_poly.type
_entity_poly.pdbx_seq_one_letter_code
_entity_poly.pdbx_strand_id
1 'polypeptide(L)'
;LMDFKGGEITIKAENKISLSAGNVTAELDGKGKSLNQKADKIGIKAANSMELEGSSKAVLKGGMLQLSGSQSLKAEGGTTTEIKGAMVKIN
;
A
#
# COMPACT_ATOMS: atom_id res chain seq x y z
N LEU A 1 -11.30 -26.23 1.85
CA LEU A 1 -11.83 -25.45 0.74
C LEU A 1 -13.18 -24.83 1.09
N MET A 2 -13.28 -23.55 0.94
CA MET A 2 -14.54 -22.82 1.12
C MET A 2 -14.99 -22.29 -0.23
N ASP A 3 -16.22 -22.59 -0.60
CA ASP A 3 -16.78 -22.22 -1.89
C ASP A 3 -18.13 -21.55 -1.68
N PHE A 4 -18.27 -20.31 -2.14
CA PHE A 4 -19.50 -19.54 -2.00
C PHE A 4 -20.05 -19.17 -3.36
N LYS A 5 -21.28 -19.53 -3.61
CA LYS A 5 -21.92 -19.29 -4.89
C LYS A 5 -22.85 -18.09 -4.93
N GLY A 6 -22.94 -17.34 -3.88
CA GLY A 6 -23.89 -16.27 -3.77
C GLY A 6 -23.44 -14.89 -4.25
N GLY A 7 -22.22 -14.77 -4.71
CA GLY A 7 -21.72 -13.48 -5.18
C GLY A 7 -21.21 -12.56 -4.08
N GLU A 8 -21.43 -12.89 -2.81
CA GLU A 8 -21.01 -12.02 -1.72
C GLU A 8 -20.59 -12.82 -0.50
N ILE A 9 -19.46 -12.43 0.09
CA ILE A 9 -18.97 -13.00 1.33
C ILE A 9 -18.69 -11.83 2.28
N THR A 10 -19.27 -11.89 3.48
CA THR A 10 -19.06 -10.88 4.49
C THR A 10 -18.47 -11.51 5.74
N ILE A 11 -17.34 -10.98 6.22
CA ILE A 11 -16.70 -11.43 7.44
C ILE A 11 -16.59 -10.22 8.36
N LYS A 12 -17.17 -10.33 9.56
CA LYS A 12 -17.18 -9.24 10.54
C LYS A 12 -16.64 -9.69 11.89
N ALA A 13 -15.85 -8.86 12.50
CA ALA A 13 -15.39 -9.06 13.88
C ALA A 13 -15.27 -7.69 14.54
N GLU A 14 -15.56 -7.60 15.82
CA GLU A 14 -15.42 -6.34 16.54
C GLU A 14 -13.96 -5.98 16.79
N ASN A 15 -13.15 -6.96 17.12
CA ASN A 15 -11.78 -6.68 17.54
C ASN A 15 -10.77 -6.86 16.41
N LYS A 16 -10.74 -8.03 15.78
CA LYS A 16 -9.65 -8.32 14.86
C LYS A 16 -9.98 -9.46 13.91
N ILE A 17 -9.56 -9.33 12.68
CA ILE A 17 -9.55 -10.40 11.70
C ILE A 17 -8.10 -10.60 11.26
N SER A 18 -7.58 -11.81 11.37
CA SER A 18 -6.23 -12.15 10.98
C SER A 18 -6.23 -13.30 9.98
N LEU A 19 -5.49 -13.13 8.91
CA LEU A 19 -5.25 -14.17 7.92
C LEU A 19 -3.75 -14.45 7.90
N SER A 20 -3.38 -15.70 8.07
CA SER A 20 -1.97 -16.08 8.12
C SER A 20 -1.69 -17.31 7.29
N ALA A 21 -0.62 -17.28 6.56
CA ALA A 21 -0.10 -18.42 5.85
C ALA A 21 1.42 -18.38 5.96
N GLY A 22 2.00 -19.26 6.78
CA GLY A 22 3.44 -19.20 7.05
C GLY A 22 3.82 -17.84 7.63
N ASN A 23 4.72 -17.14 6.96
CA ASN A 23 5.19 -15.82 7.39
C ASN A 23 4.46 -14.66 6.72
N VAL A 24 3.42 -14.96 5.97
CA VAL A 24 2.60 -13.92 5.31
C VAL A 24 1.36 -13.66 6.13
N THR A 25 1.11 -12.42 6.46
CA THR A 25 -0.03 -12.05 7.29
C THR A 25 -0.77 -10.84 6.72
N ALA A 26 -2.08 -10.84 6.92
CA ALA A 26 -2.93 -9.68 6.70
C ALA A 26 -3.83 -9.54 7.92
N GLU A 27 -3.83 -8.36 8.52
CA GLU A 27 -4.52 -8.14 9.77
C GLU A 27 -5.36 -6.87 9.71
N LEU A 28 -6.64 -7.04 10.06
CA LEU A 28 -7.54 -5.92 10.24
C LEU A 28 -7.80 -5.76 11.73
N ASP A 29 -7.38 -4.65 12.30
CA ASP A 29 -7.52 -4.38 13.72
C ASP A 29 -8.58 -3.29 13.90
N GLY A 30 -9.77 -3.69 14.34
CA GLY A 30 -10.89 -2.76 14.51
C GLY A 30 -10.69 -1.80 15.66
N LYS A 31 -10.01 -2.24 16.72
CA LYS A 31 -9.74 -1.38 17.87
C LYS A 31 -8.66 -0.35 17.58
N GLY A 32 -7.58 -0.77 16.93
CA GLY A 32 -6.50 0.12 16.54
C GLY A 32 -6.76 0.89 15.26
N LYS A 33 -7.82 0.54 14.55
CA LYS A 33 -8.21 1.17 13.27
C LYS A 33 -7.09 1.08 12.25
N SER A 34 -6.51 -0.10 12.11
CA SER A 34 -5.37 -0.30 11.24
C SER A 34 -5.53 -1.51 10.35
N LEU A 35 -4.91 -1.45 9.19
CA LEU A 35 -4.78 -2.55 8.27
C LEU A 35 -3.30 -2.78 8.04
N ASN A 36 -2.80 -3.96 8.39
CA ASN A 36 -1.39 -4.32 8.26
C ASN A 36 -1.21 -5.52 7.37
N GLN A 37 -0.28 -5.43 6.45
CA GLN A 37 0.09 -6.53 5.57
C GLN A 37 1.58 -6.74 5.67
N LYS A 38 2.01 -8.00 5.78
CA LYS A 38 3.40 -8.32 5.96
C LYS A 38 3.76 -9.57 5.16
N ALA A 39 4.79 -9.46 4.36
CA ALA A 39 5.28 -10.55 3.52
C ALA A 39 6.68 -10.18 3.03
N ASP A 40 7.42 -11.18 2.53
CA ASP A 40 8.69 -10.88 1.86
C ASP A 40 8.48 -10.10 0.58
N LYS A 41 7.38 -10.36 -0.11
CA LYS A 41 7.03 -9.64 -1.33
C LYS A 41 5.56 -9.25 -1.30
N ILE A 42 5.27 -8.03 -1.69
CA ILE A 42 3.89 -7.58 -1.85
C ILE A 42 3.79 -6.97 -3.25
N GLY A 43 2.92 -7.55 -4.07
CA GLY A 43 2.67 -7.03 -5.41
C GLY A 43 1.28 -6.44 -5.49
N ILE A 44 1.18 -5.24 -6.02
CA ILE A 44 -0.08 -4.56 -6.21
C ILE A 44 -0.18 -4.13 -7.65
N LYS A 45 -1.19 -4.60 -8.35
CA LYS A 45 -1.43 -4.24 -9.75
C LYS A 45 -2.86 -3.83 -9.94
N ALA A 46 -3.06 -2.78 -10.68
CA ALA A 46 -4.39 -2.36 -11.08
C ALA A 46 -4.46 -2.31 -12.59
N ALA A 47 -5.54 -2.81 -13.16
CA ALA A 47 -5.70 -2.82 -14.62
C ALA A 47 -5.91 -1.42 -15.18
N ASN A 48 -6.61 -0.57 -14.45
CA ASN A 48 -6.93 0.77 -14.95
C ASN A 48 -6.26 1.88 -14.16
N SER A 49 -6.39 1.89 -12.85
CA SER A 49 -5.83 2.97 -12.06
C SER A 49 -5.60 2.51 -10.62
N MET A 50 -4.66 3.15 -9.97
CA MET A 50 -4.33 2.92 -8.57
C MET A 50 -4.16 4.28 -7.89
N GLU A 51 -4.78 4.44 -6.73
CA GLU A 51 -4.66 5.65 -5.94
C GLU A 51 -4.20 5.31 -4.53
N LEU A 52 -3.22 6.06 -4.02
CA LEU A 52 -2.79 5.96 -2.63
C LEU A 52 -2.87 7.35 -2.03
N GLU A 53 -3.61 7.47 -0.96
CA GLU A 53 -3.83 8.77 -0.33
C GLU A 53 -3.84 8.63 1.19
N GLY A 54 -3.07 9.47 1.86
CA GLY A 54 -3.14 9.63 3.30
C GLY A 54 -3.48 11.08 3.59
N SER A 55 -4.54 11.31 4.35
CA SER A 55 -4.99 12.69 4.57
C SER A 55 -4.02 13.51 5.41
N SER A 56 -3.29 12.86 6.32
CA SER A 56 -2.27 13.55 7.11
C SER A 56 -0.88 13.28 6.58
N LYS A 57 -0.62 12.06 6.11
CA LYS A 57 0.74 11.64 5.82
C LYS A 57 0.72 10.39 4.96
N ALA A 58 1.59 10.33 3.99
CA ALA A 58 1.88 9.12 3.24
C ALA A 58 3.39 8.95 3.20
N VAL A 59 3.88 7.76 3.54
CA VAL A 59 5.31 7.49 3.62
C VAL A 59 5.63 6.28 2.75
N LEU A 60 6.64 6.41 1.92
CA LEU A 60 7.12 5.35 1.06
C LEU A 60 8.62 5.21 1.25
N LYS A 61 9.08 4.05 1.73
CA LYS A 61 10.49 3.79 2.03
C LYS A 61 10.95 2.48 1.41
N GLY A 62 12.18 2.45 0.99
CA GLY A 62 12.82 1.24 0.51
C GLY A 62 14.32 1.41 0.46
N GLY A 63 15.05 0.32 0.44
CA GLY A 63 16.49 0.36 0.18
C GLY A 63 16.77 0.96 -1.19
N MET A 64 15.92 0.64 -2.15
CA MET A 64 15.91 1.27 -3.45
C MET A 64 14.45 1.61 -3.77
N LEU A 65 14.20 2.83 -4.17
CA LEU A 65 12.87 3.26 -4.56
C LEU A 65 12.92 3.73 -6.01
N GLN A 66 12.08 3.13 -6.84
CA GLN A 66 12.05 3.43 -8.27
C GLN A 66 10.65 3.88 -8.67
N LEU A 67 10.57 5.04 -9.29
CA LEU A 67 9.33 5.61 -9.80
C LEU A 67 9.48 5.83 -11.30
N SER A 68 8.60 5.23 -12.08
CA SER A 68 8.63 5.38 -13.54
C SER A 68 7.25 5.65 -14.08
N GLY A 69 7.15 6.59 -14.96
CA GLY A 69 5.95 6.83 -15.72
C GLY A 69 6.27 6.72 -17.20
N SER A 70 5.52 5.93 -17.94
CA SER A 70 5.80 5.76 -19.36
C SER A 70 5.45 6.99 -20.18
N GLN A 71 4.46 7.77 -19.72
CA GLN A 71 4.10 9.02 -20.40
C GLN A 71 4.58 10.24 -19.63
N SER A 72 4.34 10.26 -18.32
CA SER A 72 4.79 11.37 -17.49
C SER A 72 4.89 10.96 -16.05
N LEU A 73 5.68 11.67 -15.29
CA LEU A 73 5.79 11.56 -13.85
C LEU A 73 5.66 12.96 -13.28
N LYS A 74 4.73 13.14 -12.36
CA LYS A 74 4.46 14.45 -11.79
C LYS A 74 4.63 14.42 -10.28
N ALA A 75 5.44 15.34 -9.74
CA ALA A 75 5.62 15.48 -8.30
C ALA A 75 5.37 16.93 -7.93
N GLU A 76 4.46 17.14 -6.99
CA GLU A 76 4.09 18.49 -6.56
C GLU A 76 4.05 18.57 -5.05
N GLY A 77 4.50 19.69 -4.51
CA GLY A 77 4.32 20.04 -3.12
C GLY A 77 3.51 21.32 -3.04
N GLY A 78 2.53 21.36 -2.14
CA GLY A 78 1.73 22.55 -1.96
C GLY A 78 2.54 23.72 -1.46
N THR A 79 3.39 23.49 -0.45
CA THR A 79 4.25 24.51 0.13
C THR A 79 5.70 24.29 -0.25
N THR A 80 6.18 23.06 -0.11
CA THR A 80 7.57 22.71 -0.43
C THR A 80 7.67 21.37 -1.13
N THR A 81 8.68 21.24 -1.97
CA THR A 81 9.12 19.98 -2.52
C THR A 81 10.61 19.88 -2.21
N GLU A 82 11.02 18.81 -1.55
CA GLU A 82 12.40 18.65 -1.11
C GLU A 82 12.97 17.35 -1.65
N ILE A 83 14.12 17.45 -2.32
CA ILE A 83 14.85 16.32 -2.88
C ILE A 83 16.27 16.40 -2.35
N LYS A 84 16.69 15.36 -1.62
CA LYS A 84 18.04 15.30 -1.04
C LYS A 84 18.72 14.00 -1.41
N GLY A 85 19.99 14.06 -1.61
CA GLY A 85 20.81 12.88 -1.85
C GLY A 85 22.27 13.27 -1.87
N ALA A 86 23.15 12.31 -1.67
CA ALA A 86 24.58 12.54 -1.86
C ALA A 86 24.85 13.00 -3.28
N MET A 87 24.06 12.49 -4.24
CA MET A 87 24.08 12.94 -5.62
C MET A 87 22.63 13.02 -6.12
N VAL A 88 22.26 14.14 -6.69
CA VAL A 88 20.98 14.32 -7.37
C VAL A 88 21.31 14.58 -8.84
N LYS A 89 20.77 13.75 -9.73
CA LYS A 89 21.08 13.83 -11.15
C LYS A 89 19.80 14.15 -11.93
N ILE A 90 19.85 15.21 -12.68
CA ILE A 90 18.76 15.65 -13.55
C ILE A 90 19.33 15.72 -14.95
N ASN A 91 18.66 14.99 -15.85
CA ASN A 91 19.14 14.86 -17.22
C ASN A 91 18.76 16.06 -18.08
#